data_2092165f914104e70c81eacf39e6f198
#
_entry.id   2092165f914104e70c81eacf39e6f198
#
_cell.length_a   1.000
_cell.length_b   1.000
_cell.length_c   1.000
_cell.angle_alpha   90.00
_cell.angle_beta   90.00
_cell.angle_gamma   90.00
#
_symmetry.space_group_name_H-M   'P 1'
#
loop_
_entity.id
_entity.type
_entity.pdbx_description
1 polymer ?
#
loop_
_entity_poly.entity_id
_entity_poly.type
_entity_poly.pdbx_seq_one_letter_code
_entity_poly.pdbx_strand_id
1 'polypeptide(L)' 'MNIEDHRILISPNAKATTRTKNRIREHGTKGFILERRNDNALPPMWLVRASDGWMGWLPKEEFHLEAWGEEFFVEKFD' A
#
# COMPACT_ATOMS: atom_id res chain seq x y z
N MET A 1 15.45 13.59 -0.44
CA MET A 1 14.45 12.55 -0.16
C MET A 1 14.77 11.26 -0.89
N ASN A 2 14.64 10.15 -0.21
CA ASN A 2 14.92 8.85 -0.79
C ASN A 2 13.74 8.33 -1.57
N ILE A 3 14.02 7.77 -2.73
CA ILE A 3 12.94 7.20 -3.53
C ILE A 3 12.41 5.91 -2.92
N GLU A 4 13.18 5.28 -2.01
CA GLU A 4 12.66 4.12 -1.30
C GLU A 4 11.52 4.47 -0.36
N ASP A 5 11.38 5.75 -0.05
CA ASP A 5 10.33 6.17 0.86
C ASP A 5 9.06 6.54 0.13
N HIS A 6 8.83 5.94 -1.01
CA HIS A 6 7.59 6.13 -1.73
C HIS A 6 6.42 5.62 -0.89
N ARG A 7 5.59 6.53 -0.46
CA ARG A 7 4.43 6.20 0.36
C ARG A 7 3.20 6.09 -0.53
N ILE A 8 2.38 5.10 -0.24
CA ILE A 8 1.15 4.90 -1.00
C ILE A 8 -0.02 4.85 -0.04
N LEU A 9 -1.14 5.37 -0.49
CA LEU A 9 -2.40 5.28 0.23
C LEU A 9 -3.36 4.49 -0.63
N ILE A 10 -3.89 3.42 -0.08
CA ILE A 10 -4.75 2.51 -0.83
C ILE A 10 -6.02 2.24 -0.06
N SER A 11 -7.06 1.79 -0.78
CA SER A 11 -8.29 1.34 -0.16
C SER A 11 -8.73 0.05 -0.82
N PRO A 12 -9.43 -0.83 -0.07
CA PRO A 12 -9.88 -2.10 -0.65
C PRO A 12 -10.95 -1.86 -1.70
N ASN A 13 -10.95 -2.69 -2.74
CA ASN A 13 -11.96 -2.61 -3.77
C ASN A 13 -12.97 -3.76 -3.61
N ALA A 14 -13.86 -3.90 -4.60
CA ALA A 14 -14.93 -4.90 -4.53
C ALA A 14 -14.40 -6.33 -4.51
N LYS A 15 -13.18 -6.56 -4.99
CA LYS A 15 -12.60 -7.89 -5.02
C LYS A 15 -11.81 -8.23 -3.77
N ALA A 16 -11.68 -7.28 -2.85
CA ALA A 16 -10.83 -7.48 -1.67
C ALA A 16 -11.39 -8.58 -0.78
N THR A 17 -10.52 -9.49 -0.37
CA THR A 17 -10.87 -10.48 0.63
C THR A 17 -10.94 -9.84 1.99
N THR A 18 -11.56 -10.52 2.95
CA THR A 18 -11.61 -10.06 4.32
C THR A 18 -10.20 -9.81 4.86
N ARG A 19 -9.27 -10.67 4.50
CA ARG A 19 -7.88 -10.54 4.92
C ARG A 19 -7.28 -9.22 4.44
N THR A 20 -7.44 -8.92 3.15
CA THR A 20 -6.90 -7.69 2.59
C THR A 20 -7.56 -6.47 3.20
N LYS A 21 -8.89 -6.51 3.37
CA LYS A 21 -9.61 -5.41 3.99
C LYS A 21 -9.08 -5.14 5.39
N ASN A 22 -8.86 -6.20 6.17
CA ASN A 22 -8.37 -6.04 7.54
C ASN A 22 -6.95 -5.48 7.57
N ARG A 23 -6.08 -5.95 6.67
CA ARG A 23 -4.72 -5.45 6.62
C ARG A 23 -4.69 -3.96 6.33
N ILE A 24 -5.47 -3.52 5.36
CA ILE A 24 -5.52 -2.11 5.00
C ILE A 24 -6.09 -1.28 6.14
N ARG A 25 -7.16 -1.78 6.77
CA ARG A 25 -7.80 -1.05 7.85
C ARG A 25 -6.91 -0.94 9.08
N GLU A 26 -6.20 -2.02 9.42
CA GLU A 26 -5.42 -2.05 10.65
C GLU A 26 -4.07 -1.37 10.51
N HIS A 27 -3.46 -1.47 9.34
CA HIS A 27 -2.08 -1.05 9.19
C HIS A 27 -1.90 0.11 8.23
N GLY A 28 -2.87 0.35 7.36
CA GLY A 28 -2.70 1.26 6.25
C GLY A 28 -3.30 2.64 6.41
N THR A 29 -3.76 3.01 7.62
CA THR A 29 -4.41 4.31 7.82
C THR A 29 -3.49 5.48 7.52
N LYS A 30 -2.21 5.31 7.75
CA LYS A 30 -1.19 6.33 7.46
C LYS A 30 -0.44 6.04 6.17
N GLY A 31 -1.00 5.14 5.35
CA GLY A 31 -0.36 4.71 4.13
C GLY A 31 0.68 3.65 4.37
N PHE A 32 1.18 3.10 3.29
CA PHE A 32 2.23 2.10 3.32
C PHE A 32 3.45 2.64 2.60
N ILE A 33 4.60 2.12 2.93
CA ILE A 33 5.80 2.33 2.14
C ILE A 33 5.91 1.16 1.19
N LEU A 34 5.99 1.44 -0.10
CA LEU A 34 6.12 0.41 -1.11
C LEU A 34 7.55 -0.08 -1.14
N GLU A 35 7.74 -1.35 -0.77
CA GLU A 35 9.07 -1.94 -0.73
C GLU A 35 9.41 -2.61 -2.04
N ARG A 36 8.46 -3.32 -2.63
CA ARG A 36 8.73 -4.09 -3.84
C ARG A 36 7.42 -4.37 -4.58
N ARG A 37 7.50 -4.40 -5.90
CA ARG A 37 6.39 -4.83 -6.73
C ARG A 37 6.79 -6.12 -7.43
N ASN A 38 5.86 -7.05 -7.52
CA ASN A 38 6.01 -8.26 -8.32
C ASN A 38 4.91 -8.27 -9.37
N ASP A 39 5.17 -7.58 -10.47
CA ASP A 39 4.18 -7.43 -11.53
C ASP A 39 4.05 -8.69 -12.37
N ASN A 40 4.98 -9.62 -12.23
CA ASN A 40 4.94 -10.88 -12.96
C ASN A 40 4.21 -11.98 -12.23
N ALA A 41 3.84 -11.76 -10.98
CA ALA A 41 3.05 -12.72 -10.24
C ALA A 41 1.62 -12.73 -10.79
N LEU A 42 0.91 -13.82 -10.56
CA LEU A 42 -0.48 -13.97 -11.00
C LEU A 42 -1.35 -14.30 -9.81
N PRO A 43 -2.04 -13.29 -9.23
CA PRO A 43 -2.09 -11.88 -9.63
C PRO A 43 -0.86 -11.09 -9.20
N PRO A 44 -0.64 -9.91 -9.76
CA PRO A 44 0.45 -9.04 -9.32
C PRO A 44 0.34 -8.72 -7.84
N MET A 45 1.47 -8.64 -7.17
CA MET A 45 1.53 -8.42 -5.74
C MET A 45 2.44 -7.24 -5.41
N TRP A 46 2.11 -6.53 -4.34
CA TRP A 46 2.93 -5.44 -3.83
C TRP A 46 3.35 -5.77 -2.40
N LEU A 47 4.64 -5.70 -2.13
CA LEU A 47 5.15 -5.82 -0.77
C LEU A 47 5.18 -4.44 -0.15
N VAL A 48 4.47 -4.29 0.96
CA VAL A 48 4.32 -2.99 1.58
C VAL A 48 4.69 -3.08 3.06
N ARG A 49 5.13 -1.95 3.61
CA ARG A 49 5.49 -1.84 5.01
C ARG A 49 4.67 -0.72 5.63
N ALA A 50 4.01 -1.01 6.73
CA ALA A 50 3.18 -0.03 7.42
C ALA A 50 4.01 0.75 8.43
N SER A 51 3.45 1.88 8.88
CA SER A 51 4.13 2.72 9.86
C SER A 51 4.25 2.06 11.22
N ASP A 52 3.42 1.05 11.51
CA ASP A 52 3.50 0.30 12.76
C ASP A 52 4.48 -0.86 12.70
N GLY A 53 5.19 -1.02 11.57
CA GLY A 53 6.17 -2.08 11.42
C GLY A 53 5.69 -3.33 10.71
N TRP A 54 4.39 -3.43 10.47
CA TRP A 54 3.86 -4.59 9.74
C TRP A 54 4.35 -4.57 8.30
N MET A 55 4.62 -5.75 7.76
CA MET A 55 5.05 -5.88 6.38
C MET A 55 4.37 -7.09 5.76
N GLY A 56 3.94 -6.96 4.52
CA GLY A 56 3.30 -8.08 3.84
C GLY A 56 3.00 -7.80 2.38
N TRP A 57 2.63 -8.86 1.68
CA TRP A 57 2.25 -8.78 0.28
C TRP A 57 0.75 -8.57 0.16
N LEU A 58 0.36 -7.61 -0.69
CA LEU A 58 -1.05 -7.34 -0.98
C LEU A 58 -1.29 -7.54 -2.46
N PRO A 59 -2.35 -8.28 -2.84
CA PRO A 59 -2.70 -8.44 -4.26
C PRO A 59 -3.14 -7.11 -4.86
N LYS A 60 -2.51 -6.71 -5.96
CA LYS A 60 -2.82 -5.43 -6.59
C LYS A 60 -4.26 -5.35 -7.05
N GLU A 61 -4.83 -6.49 -7.45
CA GLU A 61 -6.20 -6.52 -7.95
C GLU A 61 -7.25 -6.28 -6.88
N GLU A 62 -6.86 -6.26 -5.60
CA GLU A 62 -7.79 -6.15 -4.49
C GLU A 62 -7.86 -4.77 -3.87
N PHE A 63 -7.14 -3.79 -4.40
CA PHE A 63 -7.20 -2.44 -3.84
C PHE A 63 -7.08 -1.39 -4.91
N HIS A 64 -7.53 -0.17 -4.55
CA HIS A 64 -7.37 1.02 -5.37
C HIS A 64 -6.24 1.86 -4.82
N LEU A 65 -5.47 2.44 -5.69
CA LEU A 65 -4.43 3.39 -5.30
C LEU A 65 -5.08 4.76 -5.15
N GLU A 66 -5.10 5.29 -3.93
CA GLU A 66 -5.72 6.57 -3.64
C GLU A 66 -4.74 7.72 -3.80
N ALA A 67 -3.50 7.52 -3.33
CA ALA A 67 -2.47 8.52 -3.46
C ALA A 67 -1.13 7.80 -3.57
N TRP A 68 -0.16 8.48 -4.15
CA TRP A 68 1.11 7.84 -4.47
C TRP A 68 2.28 8.79 -4.28
N GLY A 69 3.31 8.25 -3.62
CA GLY A 69 4.63 8.83 -3.65
C GLY A 69 4.72 10.20 -3.07
N GLU A 70 5.38 11.04 -3.81
CA GLU A 70 5.74 12.36 -3.34
C GLU A 70 4.53 13.24 -3.07
N GLU A 71 3.52 13.09 -3.90
CA GLU A 71 2.30 13.88 -3.77
C GLU A 71 1.59 13.60 -2.45
N PHE A 72 1.42 12.35 -2.12
CA PHE A 72 0.83 11.96 -0.86
C PHE A 72 1.69 12.43 0.31
N PHE A 73 2.98 12.32 0.14
CA PHE A 73 3.94 12.67 1.16
C PHE A 73 3.89 14.16 1.46
N VAL A 74 3.82 14.97 0.40
CA VAL A 74 3.74 16.41 0.55
C VAL A 74 2.48 16.82 1.29
N GLU A 75 1.35 16.24 0.93
CA GLU A 75 0.09 16.54 1.61
C GLU A 75 0.14 16.20 3.08
N LYS A 76 0.91 15.19 3.42
CA LYS A 76 1.01 14.74 4.78
C LYS A 76 1.78 15.72 5.66
N PHE A 77 2.72 16.41 5.09
CA PHE A 77 3.63 17.25 5.86
C PHE A 77 3.42 18.73 5.66
N ASP A 78 2.49 19.09 4.82
CA ASP A 78 2.06 20.47 4.73
C ASP A 78 1.01 20.76 5.77
#